data_fc2a401e9ad326765775e9faa8c4b71f
#
_entry.id   fc2a401e9ad326765775e9faa8c4b71f
#
_cell.length_a   1.000
_cell.length_b   1.000
_cell.length_c   1.000
_cell.angle_alpha   90.00
_cell.angle_beta   90.00
_cell.angle_gamma   90.00
#
_symmetry.space_group_name_H-M   'P 1'
#
loop_
_entity.id
_entity.type
_entity.pdbx_description
1 polymer ?
#
loop_
_entity_poly.entity_id
_entity_poly.type
_entity_poly.pdbx_seq_one_letter_code
_entity_poly.pdbx_strand_id
1 'polypeptide(L)'
;MAEMFKDAGYAKGHLGKWHLGYSEDNQPNAQGFDYSFGHLGGCVDNFSHSSYWQDGANYHDLYLNGGEIYRDGEFFPNMMLEEAKDFIMQNKNHPFFIYYALNVPHYPYQGSKEWLDYYNEKGVDYPRNLYAAFLSTMDDNIGNLSAKLESLELKENTIIVFQSDNGYANTQRAHGGG
;
A
#
# COMPACT_ATOMS: atom_id res chain seq x y z
N MET A 1 15.05 4.41 9.07
CA MET A 1 14.67 3.03 9.45
C MET A 1 15.38 2.01 8.56
N ALA A 2 15.24 2.05 7.24
CA ALA A 2 15.91 1.09 6.35
C ALA A 2 17.45 1.08 6.52
N GLU A 3 18.06 2.22 6.70
CA GLU A 3 19.51 2.34 6.94
C GLU A 3 19.99 1.55 8.16
N MET A 4 19.16 1.45 9.22
CA MET A 4 19.52 0.66 10.42
C MET A 4 19.67 -0.82 10.14
N PHE A 5 19.02 -1.35 9.12
CA PHE A 5 19.08 -2.75 8.72
C PHE A 5 20.19 -3.06 7.71
N LYS A 6 20.84 -2.01 7.18
CA LYS A 6 21.90 -2.17 6.16
C LYS A 6 23.08 -3.00 6.67
N ASP A 7 23.59 -2.63 7.83
CA ASP A 7 24.78 -3.28 8.41
C ASP A 7 24.48 -4.68 8.96
N ALA A 8 23.20 -4.99 9.18
CA ALA A 8 22.73 -6.30 9.60
C ALA A 8 22.46 -7.27 8.44
N GLY A 9 22.70 -6.86 7.20
CA GLY A 9 22.55 -7.72 6.03
C GLY A 9 21.11 -8.02 5.61
N TYR A 10 20.15 -7.18 6.02
CA TYR A 10 18.75 -7.35 5.63
C TYR A 10 18.49 -6.84 4.20
N ALA A 11 17.71 -7.59 3.42
CA ALA A 11 17.05 -7.06 2.24
C ALA A 11 15.90 -6.14 2.68
N LYS A 12 15.78 -4.94 2.09
CA LYS A 12 14.88 -3.90 2.55
C LYS A 12 13.91 -3.47 1.44
N GLY A 13 12.60 -3.73 1.63
CA GLY A 13 11.53 -3.37 0.71
C GLY A 13 10.64 -2.27 1.28
N HIS A 14 10.34 -1.25 0.48
CA HIS A 14 9.27 -0.29 0.68
C HIS A 14 8.15 -0.59 -0.30
N LEU A 15 6.93 -0.75 0.19
CA LEU A 15 5.77 -1.08 -0.64
C LEU A 15 4.59 -0.20 -0.21
N GLY A 16 4.16 0.67 -1.11
CA GLY A 16 3.00 1.52 -0.91
C GLY A 16 3.25 3.01 -0.87
N LYS A 17 2.58 3.71 0.05
CA LYS A 17 2.64 5.17 0.19
C LYS A 17 3.96 5.62 0.80
N TRP A 18 4.63 6.56 0.15
CA TRP A 18 5.87 7.16 0.65
C TRP A 18 5.65 8.47 1.42
N HIS A 19 5.14 9.49 0.77
CA HIS A 19 4.78 10.82 1.30
C HIS A 19 5.93 11.59 1.97
N LEU A 20 7.18 11.36 1.59
CA LEU A 20 8.37 12.03 2.12
C LEU A 20 9.16 12.82 1.08
N GLY A 21 8.60 12.99 -0.12
CA GLY A 21 9.17 13.82 -1.19
C GLY A 21 9.29 13.12 -2.52
N TYR A 22 9.33 13.93 -3.59
CA TYR A 22 9.37 13.48 -4.98
C TYR A 22 10.78 13.50 -5.59
N SER A 23 11.68 14.35 -5.07
CA SER A 23 13.04 14.42 -5.61
C SER A 23 13.77 13.10 -5.45
N GLU A 24 14.64 12.77 -6.38
CA GLU A 24 15.41 11.52 -6.38
C GLU A 24 16.09 11.24 -5.03
N ASP A 25 16.68 12.29 -4.43
CA ASP A 25 17.35 12.17 -3.11
C ASP A 25 16.41 11.85 -1.95
N ASN A 26 15.10 12.06 -2.12
CA ASN A 26 14.09 11.83 -1.09
C ASN A 26 13.28 10.54 -1.31
N GLN A 27 13.48 9.86 -2.43
CA GLN A 27 12.75 8.62 -2.74
C GLN A 27 13.21 7.43 -1.87
N PRO A 28 12.39 6.38 -1.73
CA PRO A 28 12.68 5.25 -0.85
C PRO A 28 14.07 4.63 -1.06
N ASN A 29 14.49 4.47 -2.30
CA ASN A 29 15.81 3.87 -2.60
C ASN A 29 16.96 4.73 -2.11
N ALA A 30 16.87 6.06 -2.22
CA ALA A 30 17.87 6.98 -1.65
C ALA A 30 17.87 6.96 -0.11
N GLN A 31 16.75 6.55 0.52
CA GLN A 31 16.60 6.43 1.95
C GLN A 31 16.91 5.01 2.48
N GLY A 32 17.63 4.23 1.70
CA GLY A 32 18.21 2.96 2.12
C GLY A 32 17.39 1.70 1.83
N PHE A 33 16.28 1.79 1.12
CA PHE A 33 15.55 0.62 0.64
C PHE A 33 16.19 0.06 -0.64
N ASP A 34 16.33 -1.27 -0.71
CA ASP A 34 16.89 -1.97 -1.88
C ASP A 34 15.85 -2.14 -2.98
N TYR A 35 14.58 -2.18 -2.58
CA TYR A 35 13.42 -2.32 -3.43
C TYR A 35 12.35 -1.33 -3.04
N SER A 36 11.70 -0.70 -4.01
CA SER A 36 10.55 0.16 -3.74
C SER A 36 9.47 0.01 -4.83
N PHE A 37 8.23 -0.10 -4.41
CA PHE A 37 7.05 -0.04 -5.27
C PHE A 37 5.98 0.80 -4.60
N GLY A 38 5.40 1.77 -5.31
CA GLY A 38 4.31 2.56 -4.79
C GLY A 38 4.27 3.98 -5.30
N HIS A 39 3.53 4.83 -4.59
CA HIS A 39 3.38 6.24 -4.92
C HIS A 39 4.14 7.16 -3.95
N LEU A 40 4.64 8.26 -4.47
CA LEU A 40 5.47 9.21 -3.71
C LEU A 40 4.63 10.25 -2.96
N GLY A 41 3.43 10.53 -3.42
CA GLY A 41 2.53 11.53 -2.85
C GLY A 41 1.65 11.04 -1.70
N GLY A 42 0.74 11.91 -1.29
CA GLY A 42 -0.14 11.68 -0.15
C GLY A 42 -1.29 10.72 -0.41
N CYS A 43 -1.82 10.71 -1.62
CA CYS A 43 -2.88 9.80 -2.05
C CYS A 43 -2.98 9.75 -3.59
N VAL A 44 -3.45 8.62 -4.07
CA VAL A 44 -3.69 8.37 -5.49
C VAL A 44 -5.05 7.73 -5.69
N ASP A 45 -5.63 7.89 -6.87
CA ASP A 45 -6.70 7.02 -7.35
C ASP A 45 -6.15 5.60 -7.54
N ASN A 46 -6.82 4.59 -6.98
CA ASN A 46 -6.30 3.23 -6.89
C ASN A 46 -6.30 2.47 -8.23
N PHE A 47 -6.84 3.04 -9.32
CA PHE A 47 -6.89 2.41 -10.64
C PHE A 47 -6.13 3.20 -11.70
N SER A 48 -6.22 4.54 -11.68
CA SER A 48 -5.47 5.39 -12.61
C SER A 48 -4.09 5.78 -12.07
N HIS A 49 -3.81 5.52 -10.81
CA HIS A 49 -2.58 5.89 -10.08
C HIS A 49 -2.24 7.38 -10.22
N SER A 50 -3.25 8.20 -10.43
CA SER A 50 -3.08 9.65 -10.53
C SER A 50 -3.23 10.30 -9.15
N SER A 51 -2.41 11.30 -8.88
CA SER A 51 -2.49 12.09 -7.66
C SER A 51 -3.88 12.70 -7.50
N TYR A 52 -4.44 12.59 -6.31
CA TYR A 52 -5.83 12.96 -6.04
C TYR A 52 -5.97 14.25 -5.22
N TRP A 53 -4.88 14.82 -4.72
CA TRP A 53 -4.92 15.81 -3.64
C TRP A 53 -5.01 17.27 -4.08
N GLN A 54 -4.76 17.66 -5.33
CA GLN A 54 -4.53 19.07 -5.64
C GLN A 54 -5.58 19.65 -6.61
N ASP A 55 -5.94 20.93 -6.36
CA ASP A 55 -6.64 21.80 -7.31
C ASP A 55 -5.72 22.15 -8.51
N GLY A 56 -5.14 21.16 -9.14
CA GLY A 56 -4.17 21.29 -10.22
C GLY A 56 -4.21 20.10 -11.16
N ALA A 57 -3.31 20.09 -12.11
CA ALA A 57 -3.19 18.98 -13.05
C ALA A 57 -2.94 17.68 -12.28
N ASN A 58 -3.81 16.68 -12.49
CA ASN A 58 -3.55 15.33 -12.02
C ASN A 58 -2.28 14.85 -12.72
N TYR A 59 -1.28 14.47 -11.95
CA TYR A 59 -0.09 13.81 -12.43
C TYR A 59 -0.10 12.36 -12.01
N HIS A 60 0.44 11.51 -12.83
CA HIS A 60 0.58 10.09 -12.52
C HIS A 60 1.64 9.90 -11.42
N ASP A 61 1.42 8.96 -10.51
CA ASP A 61 2.24 8.78 -9.31
C ASP A 61 2.33 7.30 -8.95
N LEU A 62 2.99 6.51 -9.83
CA LEU A 62 3.33 5.12 -9.56
C LEU A 62 4.76 4.84 -9.99
N TYR A 63 5.56 4.29 -9.07
CA TYR A 63 6.99 4.09 -9.25
C TYR A 63 7.44 2.69 -8.85
N LEU A 64 8.42 2.18 -9.57
CA LEU A 64 9.18 0.98 -9.25
C LEU A 64 10.66 1.32 -9.23
N ASN A 65 11.31 1.20 -8.06
CA ASN A 65 12.73 1.49 -7.87
C ASN A 65 13.15 2.86 -8.42
N GLY A 66 12.34 3.89 -8.17
CA GLY A 66 12.58 5.26 -8.60
C GLY A 66 12.17 5.58 -10.04
N GLY A 67 11.89 4.59 -10.86
CA GLY A 67 11.36 4.78 -12.22
C GLY A 67 9.84 4.83 -12.24
N GLU A 68 9.25 5.80 -12.94
CA GLU A 68 7.80 5.85 -13.14
C GLU A 68 7.35 4.69 -14.03
N ILE A 69 6.26 4.03 -13.64
CA ILE A 69 5.66 2.92 -14.37
C ILE A 69 4.16 3.14 -14.56
N TYR A 70 3.57 2.55 -15.60
CA TYR A 70 2.16 2.73 -15.94
C TYR A 70 1.46 1.36 -15.91
N ARG A 71 0.46 1.24 -15.05
CA ARG A 71 -0.34 0.04 -14.79
C ARG A 71 -1.84 0.39 -14.70
N ASP A 72 -2.31 1.28 -15.56
CA ASP A 72 -3.67 1.82 -15.53
C ASP A 72 -4.73 0.72 -15.53
N GLY A 73 -5.72 0.86 -14.65
CA GLY A 73 -6.79 -0.11 -14.46
C GLY A 73 -6.46 -1.25 -13.51
N GLU A 74 -5.20 -1.43 -13.11
CA GLU A 74 -4.85 -2.40 -12.07
C GLU A 74 -5.05 -1.80 -10.68
N PHE A 75 -5.66 -2.57 -9.79
CA PHE A 75 -6.00 -2.09 -8.45
C PHE A 75 -4.77 -2.03 -7.55
N PHE A 76 -4.38 -0.82 -7.14
CA PHE A 76 -3.14 -0.55 -6.41
C PHE A 76 -2.93 -1.41 -5.15
N PRO A 77 -3.92 -1.60 -4.24
CA PRO A 77 -3.72 -2.47 -3.08
C PRO A 77 -3.40 -3.93 -3.43
N ASN A 78 -3.94 -4.45 -4.53
CA ASN A 78 -3.61 -5.80 -4.99
C ASN A 78 -2.22 -5.87 -5.59
N MET A 79 -1.81 -4.86 -6.35
CA MET A 79 -0.44 -4.77 -6.86
C MET A 79 0.57 -4.74 -5.71
N MET A 80 0.32 -3.93 -4.68
CA MET A 80 1.16 -3.91 -3.47
C MET A 80 1.30 -5.29 -2.84
N LEU A 81 0.20 -6.04 -2.75
CA LEU A 81 0.20 -7.40 -2.20
C LEU A 81 1.09 -8.34 -3.02
N GLU A 82 0.95 -8.32 -4.35
CA GLU A 82 1.76 -9.20 -5.21
C GLU A 82 3.25 -8.83 -5.17
N GLU A 83 3.57 -7.55 -5.22
CA GLU A 83 4.96 -7.07 -5.07
C GLU A 83 5.56 -7.45 -3.69
N ALA A 84 4.75 -7.44 -2.62
CA ALA A 84 5.20 -7.89 -1.30
C ALA A 84 5.46 -9.41 -1.27
N LYS A 85 4.57 -10.20 -1.87
CA LYS A 85 4.73 -11.65 -1.98
C LYS A 85 5.97 -12.02 -2.80
N ASP A 86 6.22 -11.30 -3.88
CA ASP A 86 7.38 -11.53 -4.74
C ASP A 86 8.68 -11.14 -4.03
N PHE A 87 8.70 -10.00 -3.33
CA PHE A 87 9.84 -9.59 -2.51
C PHE A 87 10.17 -10.63 -1.43
N ILE A 88 9.17 -11.14 -0.72
CA ILE A 88 9.35 -12.21 0.29
C ILE A 88 9.90 -13.47 -0.37
N MET A 89 9.34 -13.89 -1.52
CA MET A 89 9.79 -15.08 -2.21
C MET A 89 11.27 -14.99 -2.66
N GLN A 90 11.67 -13.84 -3.18
CA GLN A 90 13.05 -13.60 -3.61
C GLN A 90 14.04 -13.60 -2.44
N ASN A 91 13.58 -13.19 -1.25
CA ASN A 91 14.42 -13.04 -0.07
C ASN A 91 14.18 -14.10 1.02
N LYS A 92 13.44 -15.16 0.75
CA LYS A 92 13.02 -16.16 1.75
C LYS A 92 14.17 -16.86 2.49
N ASN A 93 15.38 -16.87 1.92
CA ASN A 93 16.55 -17.49 2.49
C ASN A 93 17.50 -16.49 3.19
N HIS A 94 17.11 -15.23 3.27
CA HIS A 94 17.87 -14.14 3.87
C HIS A 94 16.99 -13.34 4.83
N PRO A 95 17.56 -12.65 5.82
CA PRO A 95 16.79 -11.73 6.62
C PRO A 95 16.26 -10.59 5.75
N PHE A 96 14.99 -10.20 5.94
CA PHE A 96 14.37 -9.09 5.23
C PHE A 96 13.60 -8.17 6.17
N PHE A 97 13.46 -6.94 5.75
CA PHE A 97 12.63 -5.92 6.35
C PHE A 97 11.69 -5.35 5.28
N ILE A 98 10.39 -5.36 5.55
CA ILE A 98 9.38 -4.76 4.70
C ILE A 98 8.70 -3.63 5.44
N TYR A 99 8.68 -2.44 4.84
CA TYR A 99 7.78 -1.37 5.21
C TYR A 99 6.59 -1.40 4.25
N TYR A 100 5.52 -2.09 4.68
CA TYR A 100 4.28 -2.23 3.93
C TYR A 100 3.37 -1.05 4.26
N ALA A 101 3.59 0.08 3.56
CA ALA A 101 3.00 1.38 3.83
C ALA A 101 1.64 1.51 3.13
N LEU A 102 0.60 0.97 3.76
CA LEU A 102 -0.75 0.96 3.24
C LEU A 102 -1.28 2.38 2.98
N ASN A 103 -1.89 2.60 1.81
CA ASN A 103 -2.62 3.84 1.51
C ASN A 103 -4.07 3.80 2.04
N VAL A 104 -4.54 2.65 2.46
CA VAL A 104 -5.85 2.42 3.08
C VAL A 104 -5.79 2.78 4.57
N PRO A 105 -6.74 3.49 5.14
CA PRO A 105 -8.06 3.88 4.59
C PRO A 105 -8.13 5.34 4.08
N HIS A 106 -7.04 5.91 3.57
CA HIS A 106 -7.08 7.24 2.99
C HIS A 106 -7.98 7.25 1.73
N TYR A 107 -8.73 8.34 1.52
CA TYR A 107 -9.54 8.45 0.30
C TYR A 107 -8.66 8.56 -0.96
N PRO A 108 -9.21 8.20 -2.16
CA PRO A 108 -10.59 7.77 -2.45
C PRO A 108 -10.89 6.38 -1.88
N TYR A 109 -12.13 6.21 -1.38
CA TYR A 109 -12.54 4.93 -0.78
C TYR A 109 -12.96 3.95 -1.88
N GLN A 110 -12.02 3.18 -2.36
CA GLN A 110 -12.17 2.25 -3.48
C GLN A 110 -11.88 0.81 -3.00
N GLY A 111 -12.82 0.22 -2.29
CA GLY A 111 -12.75 -1.18 -1.88
C GLY A 111 -13.17 -2.13 -3.01
N SER A 112 -12.98 -3.44 -2.80
CA SER A 112 -13.45 -4.44 -3.73
C SER A 112 -14.98 -4.41 -3.87
N LYS A 113 -15.46 -4.78 -5.06
CA LYS A 113 -16.90 -4.86 -5.32
C LYS A 113 -17.60 -5.82 -4.37
N GLU A 114 -16.97 -6.94 -4.04
CA GLU A 114 -17.51 -7.95 -3.13
C GLU A 114 -17.85 -7.35 -1.76
N TRP A 115 -16.89 -6.64 -1.15
CA TRP A 115 -17.11 -6.00 0.13
C TRP A 115 -18.09 -4.84 0.06
N LEU A 116 -18.11 -4.09 -1.05
CA LEU A 116 -19.09 -3.02 -1.23
C LEU A 116 -20.52 -3.59 -1.32
N ASP A 117 -20.72 -4.64 -2.08
CA ASP A 117 -22.01 -5.33 -2.18
C ASP A 117 -22.44 -5.87 -0.81
N TYR A 118 -21.54 -6.51 -0.06
CA TYR A 118 -21.78 -6.99 1.29
C TYR A 118 -22.29 -5.88 2.24
N TYR A 119 -21.62 -4.74 2.27
CA TYR A 119 -22.03 -3.64 3.15
C TYR A 119 -23.32 -2.96 2.68
N ASN A 120 -23.58 -2.90 1.39
CA ASN A 120 -24.87 -2.43 0.85
C ASN A 120 -26.03 -3.35 1.27
N GLU A 121 -25.84 -4.66 1.18
CA GLU A 121 -26.83 -5.65 1.64
C GLU A 121 -27.09 -5.60 3.15
N LYS A 122 -26.07 -5.22 3.93
CA LYS A 122 -26.20 -4.99 5.38
C LYS A 122 -26.87 -3.65 5.73
N GLY A 123 -27.21 -2.83 4.73
CA GLY A 123 -27.84 -1.53 4.95
C GLY A 123 -26.91 -0.48 5.54
N VAL A 124 -25.60 -0.59 5.28
CA VAL A 124 -24.64 0.45 5.69
C VAL A 124 -24.72 1.61 4.70
N ASP A 125 -25.13 2.78 5.20
CA ASP A 125 -25.33 3.96 4.38
C ASP A 125 -24.02 4.53 3.79
N TYR A 126 -24.18 5.20 2.65
CA TYR A 126 -23.11 6.01 2.03
C TYR A 126 -22.75 7.21 2.91
N PRO A 127 -21.47 7.56 3.06
CA PRO A 127 -20.27 6.96 2.47
C PRO A 127 -19.60 5.87 3.34
N ARG A 128 -20.24 5.49 4.42
CA ARG A 128 -19.69 4.52 5.38
C ARG A 128 -19.48 3.14 4.75
N ASN A 129 -20.34 2.74 3.82
CA ASN A 129 -20.24 1.51 3.05
C ASN A 129 -18.93 1.45 2.24
N LEU A 130 -18.55 2.55 1.58
CA LEU A 130 -17.31 2.64 0.81
C LEU A 130 -16.07 2.48 1.70
N TYR A 131 -16.07 3.21 2.81
CA TYR A 131 -14.99 3.14 3.81
C TYR A 131 -14.85 1.72 4.38
N ALA A 132 -15.96 1.10 4.77
CA ALA A 132 -15.98 -0.24 5.31
C ALA A 132 -15.50 -1.29 4.30
N ALA A 133 -15.95 -1.19 3.04
CA ALA A 133 -15.49 -2.05 1.95
C ALA A 133 -13.97 -1.92 1.72
N PHE A 134 -13.45 -0.70 1.76
CA PHE A 134 -12.03 -0.46 1.56
C PHE A 134 -11.17 -1.04 2.69
N LEU A 135 -11.63 -0.90 3.95
CA LEU A 135 -10.99 -1.53 5.10
C LEU A 135 -11.00 -3.06 5.03
N SER A 136 -12.13 -3.67 4.65
CA SER A 136 -12.21 -5.12 4.51
C SER A 136 -11.34 -5.65 3.39
N THR A 137 -11.22 -4.91 2.28
CA THR A 137 -10.27 -5.24 1.21
C THR A 137 -8.81 -5.22 1.70
N MET A 138 -8.47 -4.25 2.56
CA MET A 138 -7.15 -4.20 3.19
C MET A 138 -6.92 -5.41 4.11
N ASP A 139 -7.91 -5.77 4.92
CA ASP A 139 -7.83 -6.90 5.85
C ASP A 139 -7.60 -8.22 5.10
N ASP A 140 -8.31 -8.44 3.99
CA ASP A 140 -8.07 -9.58 3.10
C ASP A 140 -6.63 -9.60 2.56
N ASN A 141 -6.10 -8.46 2.15
CA ASN A 141 -4.73 -8.38 1.64
C ASN A 141 -3.69 -8.67 2.73
N ILE A 142 -3.90 -8.21 3.96
CA ILE A 142 -3.05 -8.55 5.11
C ILE A 142 -3.14 -10.05 5.42
N GLY A 143 -4.34 -10.62 5.38
CA GLY A 143 -4.57 -12.05 5.54
C GLY A 143 -3.82 -12.87 4.49
N ASN A 144 -3.91 -12.47 3.22
CA ASN A 144 -3.21 -13.11 2.11
C ASN A 144 -1.68 -13.01 2.23
N LEU A 145 -1.15 -11.88 2.70
CA LEU A 145 0.28 -11.72 2.95
C LEU A 145 0.76 -12.61 4.11
N SER A 146 -0.02 -12.69 5.19
CA SER A 146 0.24 -13.60 6.33
C SER A 146 0.22 -15.07 5.89
N ALA A 147 -0.76 -15.47 5.07
CA ALA A 147 -0.83 -16.82 4.51
C ALA A 147 0.38 -17.14 3.62
N LYS A 148 0.90 -16.15 2.88
CA LYS A 148 2.14 -16.33 2.10
C LYS A 148 3.33 -16.63 3.00
N LEU A 149 3.51 -15.89 4.10
CA LEU A 149 4.58 -16.17 5.09
C LEU A 149 4.44 -17.57 5.68
N GLU A 150 3.23 -17.99 5.99
CA GLU A 150 2.94 -19.34 6.52
C GLU A 150 3.28 -20.43 5.49
N SER A 151 2.87 -20.25 4.23
CA SER A 151 3.17 -21.22 3.14
C SER A 151 4.66 -21.37 2.84
N LEU A 152 5.46 -20.42 3.24
CA LEU A 152 6.94 -20.42 3.11
C LEU A 152 7.64 -20.82 4.42
N GLU A 153 6.89 -21.20 5.45
CA GLU A 153 7.40 -21.55 6.79
C GLU A 153 8.20 -20.39 7.46
N LEU A 154 7.86 -19.14 7.10
CA LEU A 154 8.55 -17.95 7.61
C LEU A 154 7.82 -17.28 8.78
N LYS A 155 6.54 -17.60 9.00
CA LYS A 155 5.65 -16.89 9.93
C LYS A 155 6.20 -16.89 11.37
N GLU A 156 6.67 -18.04 11.85
CA GLU A 156 7.17 -18.19 13.21
C GLU A 156 8.52 -17.44 13.45
N ASN A 157 9.20 -17.06 12.38
CA ASN A 157 10.46 -16.31 12.44
C ASN A 157 10.30 -14.88 11.91
N THR A 158 9.05 -14.37 11.81
CA THR A 158 8.76 -13.03 11.31
C THR A 158 8.02 -12.23 12.38
N ILE A 159 8.56 -11.08 12.74
CA ILE A 159 7.87 -10.11 13.59
C ILE A 159 6.99 -9.24 12.70
N ILE A 160 5.69 -9.24 12.96
CA ILE A 160 4.72 -8.39 12.27
C ILE A 160 4.29 -7.28 13.23
N VAL A 161 4.47 -6.03 12.79
CA VAL A 161 4.02 -4.84 13.53
C VAL A 161 2.91 -4.17 12.71
N PHE A 162 1.73 -4.02 13.30
CA PHE A 162 0.62 -3.30 12.70
C PHE A 162 0.34 -2.04 13.51
N GLN A 163 0.35 -0.88 12.83
CA GLN A 163 0.06 0.40 13.49
C GLN A 163 -0.60 1.38 12.51
N SER A 164 -1.35 2.32 13.06
CA SER A 164 -1.85 3.49 12.33
C SER A 164 -0.85 4.63 12.43
N ASP A 165 -0.76 5.44 11.38
CA ASP A 165 0.09 6.63 11.35
C ASP A 165 -0.49 7.80 12.20
N ASN A 166 -1.82 8.03 12.10
CA ASN A 166 -2.43 9.22 12.73
C ASN A 166 -3.92 9.07 13.12
N GLY A 167 -4.50 7.89 12.98
CA GLY A 167 -5.94 7.66 13.19
C GLY A 167 -6.81 8.06 11.99
N TYR A 168 -8.15 7.98 12.16
CA TYR A 168 -9.09 8.20 11.06
C TYR A 168 -9.40 9.69 10.84
N ALA A 169 -9.68 10.06 9.58
CA ALA A 169 -10.15 11.39 9.24
C ALA A 169 -11.64 11.57 9.60
N ASN A 170 -11.95 12.58 10.39
CA ASN A 170 -13.33 12.92 10.74
C ASN A 170 -14.01 13.78 9.65
N THR A 171 -13.74 13.52 8.39
CA THR A 171 -14.31 14.25 7.26
C THR A 171 -15.13 13.33 6.38
N GLN A 172 -16.36 13.75 6.07
CA GLN A 172 -17.25 13.09 5.10
C GLN A 172 -16.77 13.28 3.65
N ARG A 173 -15.49 13.28 3.40
CA ARG A 173 -14.93 13.40 2.05
C ARG A 173 -14.91 12.04 1.37
N ALA A 174 -16.10 11.50 1.12
CA ALA A 174 -16.24 10.43 0.16
C ALA A 174 -16.21 11.04 -1.25
N HIS A 175 -15.06 11.08 -1.85
CA HIS A 175 -14.99 11.34 -3.27
C HIS A 175 -14.93 9.98 -3.98
N GLY A 176 -16.09 9.53 -4.45
CA GLY A 176 -16.11 8.53 -5.48
C GLY A 176 -15.45 9.12 -6.71
N GLY A 177 -14.27 8.70 -7.06
CA GLY A 177 -13.76 8.85 -8.40
C GLY A 177 -14.75 8.14 -9.32
N GLY A 178 -15.31 8.87 -10.29
CA GLY A 178 -16.21 8.33 -11.30
C GLY A 178 -15.48 7.44 -12.29
#